data_352b0b0ab7cc35283cb63f8500ce1c8d
#
_entry.id   352b0b0ab7cc35283cb63f8500ce1c8d
#
_cell.length_a   1.000
_cell.length_b   1.000
_cell.length_c   1.000
_cell.angle_alpha   90.00
_cell.angle_beta   90.00
_cell.angle_gamma   90.00
#
_symmetry.space_group_name_H-M   'P 1'
#
loop_
_entity.id
_entity.type
_entity.pdbx_description
1 polymer ?
#
loop_
_entity_poly.entity_id
_entity_poly.type
_entity_poly.pdbx_seq_one_letter_code
_entity_poly.pdbx_strand_id
1 'polypeptide(L)'
;MINFDNFPTFSEEHFNTWTNELTPIQEHKGYSVKRDDLFNLGGVSGGKVRQCSKLVYENLDHILNECNGGILTAAGIPSPQSCITSAVAKYFGLKCLITIPHYPSHIRDSYRVNSSLSQKFGAKVYGVGNPNISGPELDAKKLVGQTGYFQIKFGMNGRQVMKTIAQQVKNIPDDIETIVGIAGSGLSMLGVAMGCKMYNKNVKVIHPVALSGYINKNKKTWYDKLKPDDKFDGEFHIVQSEYPYQHKLKLDESLPLDQTYEAKAWDWMTKNLKPSKKVLFWDVGIKEYDLDYIEPIKWHKSEHEMIIDRELRRKNEQVKHDFF
;
A
#
# COMPACT_ATOMS: atom_id res chain seq x y z
N MET A 1 -4.85 19.14 1.49
CA MET A 1 -3.43 19.60 1.34
C MET A 1 -2.64 19.08 2.53
N ILE A 2 -1.41 18.60 2.34
CA ILE A 2 -0.54 18.13 3.44
C ILE A 2 0.14 19.37 4.06
N ASN A 3 -0.03 19.54 5.36
CA ASN A 3 0.69 20.58 6.11
C ASN A 3 1.91 19.94 6.79
N PHE A 4 3.10 20.14 6.24
CA PHE A 4 4.34 19.57 6.75
C PHE A 4 4.82 20.23 8.03
N ASP A 5 4.52 21.52 8.22
CA ASP A 5 4.96 22.31 9.38
C ASP A 5 4.13 21.98 10.63
N ASN A 6 2.85 21.69 10.43
CA ASN A 6 1.92 21.28 11.48
C ASN A 6 1.47 19.82 11.32
N PHE A 7 2.38 18.93 10.91
CA PHE A 7 2.06 17.51 10.79
C PHE A 7 1.82 16.93 12.20
N PRO A 8 0.77 16.11 12.39
CA PRO A 8 0.44 15.59 13.71
C PRO A 8 1.57 14.73 14.28
N THR A 9 1.73 14.78 15.60
CA THR A 9 2.65 13.96 16.37
C THR A 9 1.88 12.90 17.18
N PHE A 10 2.53 11.81 17.50
CA PHE A 10 1.93 10.71 18.25
C PHE A 10 1.46 11.14 19.63
N SER A 11 0.23 10.75 19.94
CA SER A 11 -0.37 10.77 21.27
C SER A 11 -1.19 9.49 21.39
N GLU A 12 -1.00 8.72 22.47
CA GLU A 12 -1.61 7.41 22.64
C GLU A 12 -3.14 7.51 22.73
N GLU A 13 -3.67 8.49 23.45
CA GLU A 13 -5.10 8.72 23.56
C GLU A 13 -5.74 9.00 22.21
N HIS A 14 -5.17 9.93 21.45
CA HIS A 14 -5.65 10.24 20.10
C HIS A 14 -5.52 9.04 19.17
N PHE A 15 -4.38 8.34 19.22
CA PHE A 15 -4.12 7.18 18.37
C PHE A 15 -5.16 6.08 18.53
N ASN A 16 -5.50 5.71 19.76
CA ASN A 16 -6.47 4.65 20.06
C ASN A 16 -7.86 5.01 19.58
N THR A 17 -8.29 6.26 19.75
CA THR A 17 -9.58 6.75 19.24
C THR A 17 -9.60 6.76 17.72
N TRP A 18 -8.64 7.43 17.10
CA TRP A 18 -8.52 7.65 15.67
C TRP A 18 -8.41 6.35 14.87
N THR A 19 -7.54 5.41 15.26
CA THR A 19 -7.32 4.18 14.50
C THR A 19 -8.44 3.16 14.60
N ASN A 20 -9.30 3.27 15.62
CA ASN A 20 -10.46 2.41 15.81
C ASN A 20 -11.74 2.98 15.18
N GLU A 21 -11.70 4.22 14.68
CA GLU A 21 -12.83 4.83 14.00
C GLU A 21 -13.23 4.02 12.76
N LEU A 22 -14.55 3.79 12.64
CA LEU A 22 -15.12 3.11 11.48
C LEU A 22 -15.43 4.15 10.40
N THR A 23 -14.80 4.03 9.25
CA THR A 23 -15.10 4.92 8.12
C THR A 23 -16.54 4.74 7.65
N PRO A 24 -17.18 5.80 7.16
CA PRO A 24 -18.59 5.75 6.80
C PRO A 24 -18.86 4.93 5.55
N ILE A 25 -20.12 4.52 5.40
CA ILE A 25 -20.65 3.97 4.16
C ILE A 25 -21.59 5.01 3.58
N GLN A 26 -21.39 5.33 2.30
CA GLN A 26 -22.15 6.34 1.56
C GLN A 26 -22.76 5.73 0.30
N GLU A 27 -23.87 6.27 -0.17
CA GLU A 27 -24.42 5.91 -1.47
C GLU A 27 -23.75 6.71 -2.58
N HIS A 28 -23.39 6.05 -3.68
CA HIS A 28 -22.92 6.69 -4.90
C HIS A 28 -23.41 5.92 -6.13
N LYS A 29 -24.13 6.61 -7.01
CA LYS A 29 -24.70 6.03 -8.26
C LYS A 29 -25.46 4.72 -8.04
N GLY A 30 -26.17 4.61 -6.91
CA GLY A 30 -26.98 3.44 -6.56
C GLY A 30 -26.19 2.26 -5.97
N TYR A 31 -24.91 2.41 -5.70
CA TYR A 31 -24.07 1.47 -4.96
C TYR A 31 -23.78 1.98 -3.56
N SER A 32 -23.54 1.06 -2.63
CA SER A 32 -22.94 1.40 -1.34
C SER A 32 -21.43 1.52 -1.49
N VAL A 33 -20.82 2.53 -0.85
CA VAL A 33 -19.36 2.76 -0.91
C VAL A 33 -18.81 2.86 0.50
N LYS A 34 -17.93 1.94 0.88
CA LYS A 34 -17.13 2.04 2.10
C LYS A 34 -16.01 3.04 1.87
N ARG A 35 -16.06 4.17 2.54
CA ARG A 35 -15.18 5.32 2.35
C ARG A 35 -13.92 5.21 3.22
N ASP A 36 -13.13 4.15 2.99
CA ASP A 36 -11.86 3.96 3.72
C ASP A 36 -10.79 4.99 3.28
N ASP A 37 -11.00 5.63 2.14
CA ASP A 37 -10.29 6.80 1.64
C ASP A 37 -10.33 8.01 2.57
N LEU A 38 -11.37 8.14 3.42
CA LEU A 38 -11.52 9.25 4.36
C LEU A 38 -10.63 9.10 5.60
N PHE A 39 -10.08 7.93 5.86
CA PHE A 39 -9.10 7.79 6.94
C PHE A 39 -7.84 8.59 6.60
N ASN A 40 -7.41 9.48 7.50
CA ASN A 40 -6.43 10.50 7.18
C ASN A 40 -5.41 10.73 8.31
N LEU A 41 -4.15 10.89 7.93
CA LEU A 41 -3.05 11.30 8.81
C LEU A 41 -2.37 12.54 8.21
N GLY A 42 -2.74 13.73 8.69
CA GLY A 42 -2.10 14.97 8.28
C GLY A 42 -2.15 15.26 6.76
N GLY A 43 -3.19 14.77 6.07
CA GLY A 43 -3.36 14.90 4.62
C GLY A 43 -2.96 13.65 3.81
N VAL A 44 -2.31 12.67 4.43
CA VAL A 44 -2.08 11.34 3.82
C VAL A 44 -3.27 10.45 4.12
N SER A 45 -3.99 9.99 3.09
CA SER A 45 -5.28 9.32 3.26
C SER A 45 -5.27 7.85 2.84
N GLY A 46 -6.30 7.15 3.28
CA GLY A 46 -6.61 5.77 2.92
C GLY A 46 -6.45 4.74 4.03
N GLY A 47 -7.13 3.62 3.89
CA GLY A 47 -7.13 2.52 4.87
C GLY A 47 -5.74 1.95 5.16
N LYS A 48 -4.82 2.04 4.20
CA LYS A 48 -3.42 1.63 4.39
C LYS A 48 -2.67 2.49 5.40
N VAL A 49 -3.06 3.74 5.60
CA VAL A 49 -2.51 4.60 6.65
C VAL A 49 -2.82 4.00 8.01
N ARG A 50 -4.07 3.61 8.26
CA ARG A 50 -4.50 2.93 9.50
C ARG A 50 -3.74 1.63 9.70
N GLN A 51 -3.61 0.83 8.63
CA GLN A 51 -2.91 -0.44 8.66
C GLN A 51 -1.44 -0.27 9.06
N CYS A 52 -0.74 0.67 8.43
CA CYS A 52 0.65 0.99 8.73
C CYS A 52 0.81 1.52 10.15
N SER A 53 -0.06 2.45 10.56
CA SER A 53 -0.02 3.07 11.89
C SER A 53 -0.20 2.04 13.00
N LYS A 54 -1.19 1.14 12.88
CA LYS A 54 -1.39 0.06 13.85
C LYS A 54 -0.23 -0.93 13.88
N LEU A 55 0.29 -1.31 12.70
CA LEU A 55 1.45 -2.20 12.63
C LEU A 55 2.68 -1.60 13.34
N VAL A 56 2.95 -0.32 13.14
CA VAL A 56 4.05 0.38 13.80
C VAL A 56 3.81 0.49 15.30
N TYR A 57 2.61 0.90 15.72
CA TYR A 57 2.26 1.04 17.13
C TYR A 57 2.41 -0.28 17.93
N GLU A 58 1.91 -1.38 17.38
CA GLU A 58 2.00 -2.71 18.01
C GLU A 58 3.44 -3.23 18.13
N ASN A 59 4.37 -2.66 17.36
CA ASN A 59 5.79 -2.98 17.42
C ASN A 59 6.65 -1.83 17.95
N LEU A 60 6.04 -0.77 18.49
CA LEU A 60 6.73 0.48 18.80
C LEU A 60 7.87 0.28 19.81
N ASP A 61 7.64 -0.44 20.88
CA ASP A 61 8.66 -0.73 21.90
C ASP A 61 9.85 -1.50 21.29
N HIS A 62 9.56 -2.51 20.48
CA HIS A 62 10.59 -3.26 19.75
C HIS A 62 11.35 -2.35 18.77
N ILE A 63 10.64 -1.47 18.03
CA ILE A 63 11.26 -0.53 17.09
C ILE A 63 12.20 0.42 17.82
N LEU A 64 11.77 0.97 18.95
CA LEU A 64 12.56 1.94 19.72
C LEU A 64 13.77 1.30 20.39
N ASN A 65 13.60 0.13 21.01
CA ASN A 65 14.61 -0.48 21.86
C ASN A 65 15.55 -1.43 21.10
N GLU A 66 15.07 -2.10 20.05
CA GLU A 66 15.84 -3.16 19.36
C GLU A 66 16.11 -2.85 17.89
N CYS A 67 15.32 -1.95 17.26
CA CYS A 67 15.47 -1.60 15.85
C CYS A 67 16.04 -0.18 15.63
N ASN A 68 16.85 0.33 16.53
CA ASN A 68 17.52 1.64 16.42
C ASN A 68 16.57 2.82 16.14
N GLY A 69 15.30 2.71 16.57
CA GLY A 69 14.25 3.71 16.36
C GLY A 69 13.94 3.97 14.89
N GLY A 70 14.04 2.96 14.03
CA GLY A 70 13.83 3.12 12.60
C GLY A 70 12.94 2.05 11.97
N ILE A 71 12.24 2.46 10.91
CA ILE A 71 11.45 1.57 10.05
C ILE A 71 11.92 1.66 8.61
N LEU A 72 11.68 0.59 7.87
CA LEU A 72 12.10 0.50 6.48
C LEU A 72 11.09 -0.28 5.65
N THR A 73 10.89 0.11 4.39
CA THR A 73 10.05 -0.64 3.46
C THR A 73 10.57 -0.61 2.03
N ALA A 74 10.19 -1.62 1.25
CA ALA A 74 10.30 -1.62 -0.20
C ALA A 74 8.97 -1.23 -0.84
N ALA A 75 9.01 -0.46 -1.91
CA ALA A 75 7.83 -0.05 -2.66
C ALA A 75 8.09 0.00 -4.17
N GLY A 76 7.04 -0.22 -4.98
CA GLY A 76 7.08 0.13 -6.39
C GLY A 76 6.99 1.65 -6.58
N ILE A 77 7.43 2.16 -7.72
CA ILE A 77 7.48 3.61 -7.99
C ILE A 77 6.12 4.30 -7.75
N PRO A 78 5.00 3.82 -8.32
CA PRO A 78 3.69 4.47 -8.11
C PRO A 78 3.02 4.02 -6.80
N SER A 79 3.65 3.15 -6.01
CA SER A 79 3.05 2.62 -4.80
C SER A 79 3.00 3.68 -3.69
N PRO A 80 1.84 3.93 -3.09
CA PRO A 80 1.71 4.86 -1.97
C PRO A 80 2.32 4.33 -0.68
N GLN A 81 2.73 3.06 -0.64
CA GLN A 81 3.35 2.48 0.56
C GLN A 81 4.58 3.26 1.01
N SER A 82 5.37 3.80 0.07
CA SER A 82 6.52 4.66 0.40
C SER A 82 6.11 5.90 1.17
N CYS A 83 5.16 6.66 0.63
CA CYS A 83 4.63 7.88 1.24
C CYS A 83 3.95 7.59 2.59
N ILE A 84 3.09 6.59 2.66
CA ILE A 84 2.39 6.18 3.88
C ILE A 84 3.38 5.79 4.98
N THR A 85 4.37 4.95 4.67
CA THR A 85 5.37 4.52 5.65
C THR A 85 6.16 5.71 6.19
N SER A 86 6.53 6.65 5.31
CA SER A 86 7.27 7.84 5.71
C SER A 86 6.45 8.80 6.57
N ALA A 87 5.16 8.99 6.24
CA ALA A 87 4.24 9.79 7.04
C ALA A 87 4.04 9.20 8.43
N VAL A 88 3.84 7.88 8.50
CA VAL A 88 3.70 7.15 9.77
C VAL A 88 5.00 7.22 10.60
N ALA A 89 6.17 7.09 9.95
CA ALA A 89 7.44 7.27 10.63
C ALA A 89 7.55 8.68 11.25
N LYS A 90 7.21 9.72 10.48
CA LYS A 90 7.19 11.10 10.98
C LYS A 90 6.24 11.28 12.15
N TYR A 91 5.05 10.68 12.09
CA TYR A 91 4.05 10.72 13.16
C TYR A 91 4.59 10.15 14.48
N PHE A 92 5.31 9.02 14.42
CA PHE A 92 5.90 8.38 15.60
C PHE A 92 7.31 8.89 15.97
N GLY A 93 7.87 9.86 15.24
CA GLY A 93 9.23 10.35 15.46
C GLY A 93 10.33 9.34 15.11
N LEU A 94 10.05 8.41 14.20
CA LEU A 94 10.96 7.33 13.81
C LEU A 94 11.82 7.72 12.60
N LYS A 95 13.00 7.12 12.50
CA LYS A 95 13.80 7.16 11.27
C LYS A 95 13.12 6.32 10.19
N CYS A 96 13.26 6.72 8.91
CA CYS A 96 12.63 6.01 7.79
C CYS A 96 13.58 5.82 6.62
N LEU A 97 13.59 4.59 6.08
CA LEU A 97 14.26 4.24 4.83
C LEU A 97 13.28 3.64 3.85
N ILE A 98 13.38 4.03 2.59
CA ILE A 98 12.55 3.52 1.50
C ILE A 98 13.45 3.00 0.38
N THR A 99 13.23 1.77 -0.06
CA THR A 99 13.83 1.24 -1.28
C THR A 99 12.80 1.20 -2.41
N ILE A 100 13.15 1.77 -3.55
CA ILE A 100 12.30 1.75 -4.76
C ILE A 100 13.15 1.43 -5.98
N PRO A 101 12.55 0.94 -7.09
CA PRO A 101 13.28 0.83 -8.34
C PRO A 101 13.83 2.21 -8.75
N HIS A 102 15.11 2.26 -9.08
CA HIS A 102 15.69 3.46 -9.67
C HIS A 102 15.07 3.71 -11.05
N TYR A 103 14.60 4.93 -11.29
CA TYR A 103 13.97 5.28 -12.55
C TYR A 103 14.71 6.40 -13.27
N PRO A 104 14.70 6.40 -14.61
CA PRO A 104 15.30 7.47 -15.41
C PRO A 104 14.64 8.83 -15.15
N SER A 105 15.39 9.90 -15.38
CA SER A 105 14.90 11.28 -15.17
C SER A 105 13.68 11.66 -16.02
N HIS A 106 13.48 10.96 -17.16
CA HIS A 106 12.34 11.21 -18.06
C HIS A 106 11.04 10.51 -17.66
N ILE A 107 11.03 9.76 -16.54
CA ILE A 107 9.78 9.15 -16.07
C ILE A 107 8.78 10.26 -15.71
N ARG A 108 7.50 10.03 -16.03
CA ARG A 108 6.45 11.02 -15.81
C ARG A 108 6.39 11.44 -14.35
N ASP A 109 6.24 12.73 -14.11
CA ASP A 109 6.22 13.32 -12.78
C ASP A 109 5.15 12.69 -11.89
N SER A 110 3.98 12.35 -12.43
CA SER A 110 2.93 11.67 -11.70
C SER A 110 3.34 10.34 -11.02
N TYR A 111 4.42 9.70 -11.47
CA TYR A 111 4.98 8.52 -10.81
C TYR A 111 5.96 8.85 -9.68
N ARG A 112 6.41 10.11 -9.62
CA ARG A 112 7.44 10.55 -8.67
C ARG A 112 6.86 11.09 -7.37
N VAL A 113 5.56 11.41 -7.34
CA VAL A 113 4.90 12.09 -6.21
C VAL A 113 5.11 11.35 -4.89
N ASN A 114 4.86 10.04 -4.85
CA ASN A 114 5.00 9.25 -3.61
C ASN A 114 6.44 9.25 -3.06
N SER A 115 7.43 9.21 -3.94
CA SER A 115 8.84 9.24 -3.55
C SER A 115 9.26 10.63 -3.06
N SER A 116 8.80 11.69 -3.72
CA SER A 116 9.03 13.08 -3.29
C SER A 116 8.40 13.35 -1.92
N LEU A 117 7.15 12.92 -1.73
CA LEU A 117 6.48 13.02 -0.43
C LEU A 117 7.22 12.24 0.66
N SER A 118 7.77 11.06 0.33
CA SER A 118 8.56 10.30 1.28
C SER A 118 9.76 11.11 1.80
N GLN A 119 10.46 11.82 0.91
CA GLN A 119 11.57 12.69 1.31
C GLN A 119 11.10 13.90 2.15
N LYS A 120 9.98 14.52 1.78
CA LYS A 120 9.38 15.62 2.55
C LYS A 120 8.99 15.19 3.97
N PHE A 121 8.60 13.93 4.16
CA PHE A 121 8.39 13.35 5.48
C PHE A 121 9.69 12.95 6.21
N GLY A 122 10.86 13.15 5.60
CA GLY A 122 12.16 12.89 6.19
C GLY A 122 12.74 11.50 5.91
N ALA A 123 12.13 10.71 5.04
CA ALA A 123 12.67 9.42 4.67
C ALA A 123 13.90 9.55 3.76
N LYS A 124 14.87 8.65 3.95
CA LYS A 124 15.95 8.44 2.97
C LYS A 124 15.45 7.46 1.89
N VAL A 125 15.54 7.87 0.62
CA VAL A 125 15.08 7.06 -0.50
C VAL A 125 16.28 6.47 -1.25
N TYR A 126 16.31 5.14 -1.33
CA TYR A 126 17.34 4.36 -2.02
C TYR A 126 16.80 3.84 -3.36
N GLY A 127 17.45 4.22 -4.45
CA GLY A 127 17.15 3.68 -5.78
C GLY A 127 17.93 2.39 -6.04
N VAL A 128 17.25 1.35 -6.48
CA VAL A 128 17.86 0.07 -6.83
C VAL A 128 17.80 -0.17 -8.33
N GLY A 129 18.83 -0.78 -8.91
CA GLY A 129 18.96 -0.94 -10.37
C GLY A 129 17.94 -1.89 -11.00
N ASN A 130 17.34 -2.80 -10.25
CA ASN A 130 16.34 -3.72 -10.76
C ASN A 130 14.93 -3.07 -10.75
N PRO A 131 14.26 -2.95 -11.93
CA PRO A 131 12.94 -2.32 -12.01
C PRO A 131 11.82 -3.15 -11.40
N ASN A 132 12.04 -4.44 -11.12
CA ASN A 132 11.06 -5.30 -10.48
C ASN A 132 11.08 -5.12 -8.97
N ILE A 133 9.93 -5.28 -8.31
CA ILE A 133 9.81 -5.13 -6.85
C ILE A 133 10.71 -6.08 -6.06
N SER A 134 11.12 -7.21 -6.63
CA SER A 134 12.08 -8.12 -6.01
C SER A 134 13.44 -7.49 -5.72
N GLY A 135 13.89 -6.53 -6.55
CA GLY A 135 15.12 -5.77 -6.30
C GLY A 135 15.01 -4.91 -5.03
N PRO A 136 14.03 -3.99 -4.95
CA PRO A 136 13.79 -3.22 -3.73
C PRO A 136 13.60 -4.06 -2.47
N GLU A 137 12.89 -5.19 -2.54
CA GLU A 137 12.73 -6.09 -1.39
C GLU A 137 14.03 -6.74 -0.94
N LEU A 138 14.88 -7.15 -1.88
CA LEU A 138 16.20 -7.72 -1.57
C LEU A 138 17.10 -6.69 -0.89
N ASP A 139 17.15 -5.47 -1.41
CA ASP A 139 17.96 -4.41 -0.82
C ASP A 139 17.38 -3.91 0.50
N ALA A 140 16.07 -3.90 0.66
CA ALA A 140 15.44 -3.67 1.95
C ALA A 140 15.93 -4.67 3.01
N LYS A 141 16.00 -5.97 2.69
CA LYS A 141 16.53 -6.99 3.61
C LYS A 141 18.00 -6.76 3.96
N LYS A 142 18.82 -6.34 3.00
CA LYS A 142 20.24 -6.03 3.25
C LYS A 142 20.39 -4.81 4.16
N LEU A 143 19.59 -3.76 3.91
CA LEU A 143 19.56 -2.56 4.74
C LEU A 143 19.07 -2.87 6.18
N VAL A 144 18.17 -3.83 6.37
CA VAL A 144 17.81 -4.31 7.71
C VAL A 144 19.04 -4.86 8.44
N GLY A 145 19.84 -5.70 7.78
CA GLY A 145 21.07 -6.24 8.36
C GLY A 145 22.11 -5.17 8.73
N GLN A 146 22.13 -4.06 7.98
CA GLN A 146 23.07 -2.95 8.21
C GLN A 146 22.59 -1.96 9.29
N THR A 147 21.29 -1.70 9.31
CA THR A 147 20.69 -0.63 10.15
C THR A 147 20.00 -1.17 11.39
N GLY A 148 19.62 -2.43 11.41
CA GLY A 148 18.77 -3.03 12.42
C GLY A 148 17.32 -2.53 12.38
N TYR A 149 16.89 -1.77 11.35
CA TYR A 149 15.55 -1.20 11.31
C TYR A 149 14.46 -2.25 11.14
N PHE A 150 13.29 -1.96 11.69
CA PHE A 150 12.11 -2.80 11.54
C PHE A 150 11.59 -2.77 10.09
N GLN A 151 11.46 -3.95 9.47
CA GLN A 151 11.01 -4.06 8.09
C GLN A 151 9.48 -4.14 7.98
N ILE A 152 8.86 -3.13 7.41
CA ILE A 152 7.49 -3.22 6.92
C ILE A 152 7.51 -3.92 5.55
N LYS A 153 6.99 -5.13 5.49
CA LYS A 153 6.98 -5.96 4.28
C LYS A 153 6.22 -5.29 3.14
N PHE A 154 6.59 -5.60 1.91
CA PHE A 154 5.86 -5.14 0.72
C PHE A 154 4.38 -5.52 0.80
N GLY A 155 3.50 -4.56 0.46
CA GLY A 155 2.05 -4.71 0.60
C GLY A 155 1.58 -4.75 2.06
N MET A 156 2.47 -4.49 3.04
CA MET A 156 2.20 -4.61 4.48
C MET A 156 1.73 -6.02 4.86
N ASN A 157 2.26 -7.05 4.20
CA ASN A 157 1.77 -8.42 4.28
C ASN A 157 1.94 -9.01 5.70
N GLY A 158 0.83 -9.27 6.35
CA GLY A 158 0.78 -9.87 7.67
C GLY A 158 -0.64 -10.07 8.19
N ARG A 159 -0.84 -11.12 9.03
CA ARG A 159 -2.16 -11.42 9.62
C ARG A 159 -2.67 -10.27 10.49
N GLN A 160 -1.79 -9.57 11.17
CA GLN A 160 -2.12 -8.43 11.99
C GLN A 160 -2.77 -7.30 11.17
N VAL A 161 -2.18 -7.00 10.02
CA VAL A 161 -2.74 -5.99 9.09
C VAL A 161 -4.11 -6.44 8.57
N MET A 162 -4.30 -7.73 8.27
CA MET A 162 -5.63 -8.25 7.89
C MET A 162 -6.66 -8.06 9.00
N LYS A 163 -6.30 -8.26 10.27
CA LYS A 163 -7.20 -7.99 11.42
C LYS A 163 -7.60 -6.51 11.50
N THR A 164 -6.68 -5.59 11.24
CA THR A 164 -6.97 -4.15 11.20
C THR A 164 -8.01 -3.82 10.12
N ILE A 165 -7.90 -4.44 8.95
CA ILE A 165 -8.88 -4.30 7.88
C ILE A 165 -10.22 -4.94 8.28
N ALA A 166 -10.17 -6.15 8.85
CA ALA A 166 -11.35 -6.89 9.29
C ALA A 166 -12.21 -6.07 10.26
N GLN A 167 -11.61 -5.29 11.15
CA GLN A 167 -12.34 -4.41 12.06
C GLN A 167 -13.25 -3.41 11.35
N GLN A 168 -12.85 -2.94 10.15
CA GLN A 168 -13.63 -2.00 9.35
C GLN A 168 -14.88 -2.62 8.72
N VAL A 169 -14.99 -3.95 8.71
CA VAL A 169 -16.18 -4.67 8.24
C VAL A 169 -17.34 -4.56 9.23
N LYS A 170 -17.07 -4.23 10.49
CA LYS A 170 -18.07 -4.20 11.57
C LYS A 170 -19.32 -3.37 11.21
N ASN A 171 -19.16 -2.21 10.57
CA ASN A 171 -20.28 -1.33 10.21
C ASN A 171 -20.87 -1.57 8.81
N ILE A 172 -20.49 -2.65 8.13
CA ILE A 172 -21.16 -3.02 6.89
C ILE A 172 -22.60 -3.43 7.21
N PRO A 173 -23.60 -2.86 6.52
CA PRO A 173 -25.01 -3.25 6.67
C PRO A 173 -25.21 -4.74 6.36
N ASP A 174 -26.17 -5.37 7.05
CA ASP A 174 -26.41 -6.81 6.92
C ASP A 174 -27.13 -7.20 5.62
N ASP A 175 -27.65 -6.24 4.87
CA ASP A 175 -28.23 -6.40 3.56
C ASP A 175 -27.23 -6.37 2.40
N ILE A 176 -25.95 -6.10 2.68
CA ILE A 176 -24.88 -6.20 1.68
C ILE A 176 -24.66 -7.67 1.30
N GLU A 177 -24.80 -7.94 0.02
CA GLU A 177 -24.63 -9.30 -0.55
C GLU A 177 -23.33 -9.46 -1.34
N THR A 178 -22.81 -8.36 -1.90
CA THR A 178 -21.60 -8.37 -2.74
C THR A 178 -20.63 -7.28 -2.32
N ILE A 179 -19.34 -7.61 -2.21
CA ILE A 179 -18.28 -6.62 -1.98
C ILE A 179 -17.31 -6.64 -3.16
N VAL A 180 -16.98 -5.47 -3.68
CA VAL A 180 -15.99 -5.27 -4.75
C VAL A 180 -14.89 -4.35 -4.25
N GLY A 181 -13.65 -4.65 -4.56
CA GLY A 181 -12.53 -3.77 -4.25
C GLY A 181 -11.26 -4.14 -5.00
N ILE A 182 -10.32 -3.22 -5.04
CA ILE A 182 -9.07 -3.41 -5.74
C ILE A 182 -8.15 -4.42 -5.04
N ALA A 183 -7.44 -5.21 -5.80
CA ALA A 183 -6.48 -6.17 -5.31
C ALA A 183 -5.11 -6.00 -6.00
N GLY A 184 -4.24 -5.19 -5.42
CA GLY A 184 -2.81 -5.17 -5.74
C GLY A 184 -2.12 -6.40 -5.12
N SER A 185 -1.72 -6.32 -3.85
CA SER A 185 -1.20 -7.47 -3.09
C SER A 185 -2.29 -8.46 -2.62
N GLY A 186 -3.56 -8.12 -2.79
CA GLY A 186 -4.70 -8.89 -2.32
C GLY A 186 -5.03 -8.73 -0.83
N LEU A 187 -4.16 -8.13 -0.04
CA LEU A 187 -4.26 -8.10 1.42
C LEU A 187 -5.54 -7.42 1.93
N SER A 188 -5.94 -6.30 1.31
CA SER A 188 -7.15 -5.57 1.70
C SER A 188 -8.38 -6.46 1.57
N MET A 189 -8.54 -7.15 0.44
CA MET A 189 -9.70 -8.01 0.21
C MET A 189 -9.67 -9.29 1.05
N LEU A 190 -8.48 -9.80 1.40
CA LEU A 190 -8.34 -10.89 2.37
C LEU A 190 -8.77 -10.46 3.78
N GLY A 191 -8.39 -9.24 4.19
CA GLY A 191 -8.84 -8.66 5.46
C GLY A 191 -10.36 -8.43 5.50
N VAL A 192 -10.95 -8.02 4.36
CA VAL A 192 -12.42 -7.91 4.22
C VAL A 192 -13.08 -9.29 4.39
N ALA A 193 -12.57 -10.31 3.70
CA ALA A 193 -13.09 -11.68 3.83
C ALA A 193 -13.00 -12.21 5.28
N MET A 194 -11.85 -11.99 5.93
CA MET A 194 -11.68 -12.30 7.36
C MET A 194 -12.71 -11.56 8.22
N GLY A 195 -12.96 -10.28 7.95
CA GLY A 195 -13.94 -9.48 8.67
C GLY A 195 -15.38 -9.96 8.46
N CYS A 196 -15.74 -10.37 7.24
CA CYS A 196 -17.05 -10.95 6.97
C CYS A 196 -17.29 -12.21 7.81
N LYS A 197 -16.28 -13.07 7.95
CA LYS A 197 -16.33 -14.22 8.86
C LYS A 197 -16.43 -13.80 10.32
N MET A 198 -15.54 -12.91 10.75
CA MET A 198 -15.44 -12.46 12.16
C MET A 198 -16.74 -11.82 12.67
N TYR A 199 -17.45 -11.07 11.85
CA TYR A 199 -18.69 -10.35 12.20
C TYR A 199 -19.94 -11.00 11.63
N ASN A 200 -19.83 -12.23 11.14
CA ASN A 200 -20.96 -13.02 10.61
C ASN A 200 -21.83 -12.23 9.62
N LYS A 201 -21.18 -11.58 8.63
CA LYS A 201 -21.88 -10.77 7.62
C LYS A 201 -22.51 -11.64 6.53
N ASN A 202 -23.71 -11.25 6.07
CA ASN A 202 -24.48 -11.97 5.05
C ASN A 202 -23.93 -11.81 3.64
N VAL A 203 -22.65 -11.47 3.49
CA VAL A 203 -22.01 -11.33 2.18
C VAL A 203 -21.92 -12.68 1.48
N LYS A 204 -22.40 -12.74 0.24
CA LYS A 204 -22.40 -13.95 -0.59
C LYS A 204 -21.14 -14.05 -1.43
N VAL A 205 -20.70 -12.92 -1.99
CA VAL A 205 -19.58 -12.87 -2.93
C VAL A 205 -18.67 -11.69 -2.64
N ILE A 206 -17.37 -11.94 -2.68
CA ILE A 206 -16.33 -10.89 -2.67
C ILE A 206 -15.60 -10.97 -4.01
N HIS A 207 -15.53 -9.83 -4.73
CA HIS A 207 -14.79 -9.67 -5.98
C HIS A 207 -13.54 -8.84 -5.78
N PRO A 208 -12.38 -9.45 -5.50
CA PRO A 208 -11.11 -8.76 -5.62
C PRO A 208 -10.80 -8.50 -7.09
N VAL A 209 -10.76 -7.23 -7.49
CA VAL A 209 -10.41 -6.85 -8.86
C VAL A 209 -8.90 -6.71 -8.95
N ALA A 210 -8.26 -7.68 -9.57
CA ALA A 210 -6.83 -7.71 -9.71
C ALA A 210 -6.39 -7.01 -11.01
N LEU A 211 -5.23 -6.36 -10.96
CA LEU A 211 -4.68 -5.64 -12.10
C LEU A 211 -4.20 -6.61 -13.18
N SER A 212 -4.40 -6.25 -14.46
CA SER A 212 -3.96 -7.05 -15.60
C SER A 212 -2.46 -7.31 -15.55
N GLY A 213 -2.05 -8.53 -15.85
CA GLY A 213 -0.66 -8.98 -15.79
C GLY A 213 -0.17 -9.48 -14.43
N TYR A 214 -0.90 -9.23 -13.34
CA TYR A 214 -0.47 -9.60 -11.97
C TYR A 214 -0.95 -11.00 -11.52
N ILE A 215 -1.89 -11.60 -12.25
CA ILE A 215 -2.75 -12.65 -11.67
C ILE A 215 -2.37 -14.08 -12.01
N ASN A 216 -1.72 -14.34 -13.15
CA ASN A 216 -1.69 -15.71 -13.72
C ASN A 216 -0.99 -16.76 -12.86
N LYS A 217 -0.18 -16.39 -11.85
CA LYS A 217 0.51 -17.36 -10.99
C LYS A 217 0.02 -17.41 -9.54
N ASN A 218 -0.74 -16.41 -9.06
CA ASN A 218 -0.98 -16.22 -7.63
C ASN A 218 -2.46 -16.21 -7.20
N LYS A 219 -3.43 -16.37 -8.10
CA LYS A 219 -4.86 -16.27 -7.78
C LYS A 219 -5.30 -17.22 -6.66
N LYS A 220 -4.93 -18.50 -6.78
CA LYS A 220 -5.31 -19.52 -5.80
C LYS A 220 -4.59 -19.33 -4.47
N THR A 221 -3.38 -18.77 -4.47
CA THR A 221 -2.53 -18.64 -3.29
C THR A 221 -2.93 -17.49 -2.35
N TRP A 222 -3.71 -16.50 -2.79
CA TRP A 222 -4.12 -15.41 -1.89
C TRP A 222 -5.11 -15.89 -0.84
N TYR A 223 -6.20 -16.51 -1.27
CA TYR A 223 -7.24 -16.98 -0.36
C TYR A 223 -6.75 -18.15 0.52
N ASP A 224 -5.83 -18.96 -0.02
CA ASP A 224 -5.20 -20.05 0.72
C ASP A 224 -4.27 -19.56 1.85
N LYS A 225 -3.88 -18.27 1.85
CA LYS A 225 -3.14 -17.66 2.95
C LYS A 225 -3.98 -17.42 4.20
N LEU A 226 -5.31 -17.42 4.08
CA LEU A 226 -6.18 -17.37 5.24
C LEU A 226 -6.19 -18.75 5.93
N LYS A 227 -6.14 -18.72 7.27
CA LYS A 227 -6.42 -19.94 8.05
C LYS A 227 -7.85 -20.40 7.78
N PRO A 228 -8.15 -21.70 7.90
CA PRO A 228 -9.51 -22.21 7.69
C PRO A 228 -10.57 -21.42 8.48
N ASP A 229 -10.30 -21.11 9.75
CA ASP A 229 -11.21 -20.37 10.63
C ASP A 229 -11.39 -18.88 10.25
N ASP A 230 -10.49 -18.34 9.43
CA ASP A 230 -10.55 -16.94 8.96
C ASP A 230 -11.27 -16.84 7.59
N LYS A 231 -11.56 -17.97 6.92
CA LYS A 231 -12.25 -17.98 5.64
C LYS A 231 -13.74 -17.71 5.82
N PHE A 232 -14.27 -16.77 5.06
CA PHE A 232 -15.70 -16.51 5.09
C PHE A 232 -16.48 -17.58 4.28
N ASP A 233 -17.77 -17.71 4.57
CA ASP A 233 -18.57 -18.84 4.05
C ASP A 233 -19.09 -18.62 2.62
N GLY A 234 -18.90 -17.43 2.04
CA GLY A 234 -19.29 -17.11 0.67
C GLY A 234 -18.18 -17.34 -0.36
N GLU A 235 -18.40 -16.86 -1.57
CA GLU A 235 -17.46 -16.99 -2.69
C GLU A 235 -16.41 -15.86 -2.66
N PHE A 236 -15.13 -16.24 -2.77
CA PHE A 236 -14.03 -15.30 -3.01
C PHE A 236 -13.61 -15.41 -4.48
N HIS A 237 -14.27 -14.62 -5.33
CA HIS A 237 -14.13 -14.71 -6.78
C HIS A 237 -13.23 -13.61 -7.33
N ILE A 238 -11.95 -13.93 -7.54
CA ILE A 238 -10.96 -13.00 -8.08
C ILE A 238 -11.25 -12.75 -9.56
N VAL A 239 -11.46 -11.49 -9.90
CA VAL A 239 -11.69 -11.02 -11.27
C VAL A 239 -10.51 -10.19 -11.75
N GLN A 240 -10.40 -9.98 -13.06
CA GLN A 240 -9.29 -9.26 -13.65
C GLN A 240 -9.76 -7.96 -14.29
N SER A 241 -9.07 -6.86 -13.98
CA SER A 241 -9.21 -5.60 -14.69
C SER A 241 -8.72 -5.74 -16.13
N GLU A 242 -9.35 -5.05 -17.05
CA GLU A 242 -8.89 -4.93 -18.45
C GLU A 242 -7.56 -4.14 -18.55
N TYR A 243 -7.24 -3.34 -17.54
CA TYR A 243 -6.13 -2.39 -17.56
C TYR A 243 -4.88 -2.95 -16.87
N PRO A 244 -3.70 -2.82 -17.51
CA PRO A 244 -2.43 -3.16 -16.87
C PRO A 244 -2.09 -2.19 -15.74
N TYR A 245 -1.14 -2.58 -14.89
CA TYR A 245 -0.72 -1.80 -13.72
C TYR A 245 -0.32 -0.36 -14.06
N GLN A 246 0.44 -0.18 -15.14
CA GLN A 246 0.98 1.12 -15.56
C GLN A 246 -0.08 2.05 -16.18
N HIS A 247 -1.22 1.52 -16.58
CA HIS A 247 -2.29 2.34 -17.15
C HIS A 247 -2.96 3.16 -16.05
N LYS A 248 -3.04 4.47 -16.21
CA LYS A 248 -3.83 5.36 -15.36
C LYS A 248 -5.21 5.54 -15.98
N LEU A 249 -6.22 5.09 -15.26
CA LEU A 249 -7.62 5.22 -15.67
C LEU A 249 -8.23 6.43 -14.98
N LYS A 250 -8.52 7.48 -15.76
CA LYS A 250 -9.25 8.64 -15.28
C LYS A 250 -10.74 8.44 -15.57
N LEU A 251 -11.55 8.44 -14.54
CA LEU A 251 -13.00 8.40 -14.63
C LEU A 251 -13.58 9.77 -14.29
N ASP A 252 -14.69 10.12 -14.94
CA ASP A 252 -15.46 11.30 -14.57
C ASP A 252 -16.42 10.93 -13.42
N GLU A 253 -15.85 10.82 -12.22
CA GLU A 253 -16.53 10.45 -10.99
C GLU A 253 -16.34 11.51 -9.92
N SER A 254 -17.38 11.71 -9.10
CA SER A 254 -17.28 12.57 -7.92
C SER A 254 -16.57 11.86 -6.74
N LEU A 255 -16.33 10.56 -6.83
CA LEU A 255 -15.48 9.84 -5.90
C LEU A 255 -14.00 10.07 -6.26
N PRO A 256 -13.13 10.35 -5.27
CA PRO A 256 -11.70 10.56 -5.50
C PRO A 256 -10.95 9.24 -5.68
N LEU A 257 -11.29 8.50 -6.75
CA LEU A 257 -10.71 7.20 -7.05
C LEU A 257 -9.27 7.31 -7.54
N ASP A 258 -8.34 6.56 -6.95
CA ASP A 258 -6.97 6.45 -7.48
C ASP A 258 -6.97 5.85 -8.89
N GLN A 259 -6.30 6.54 -9.83
CA GLN A 259 -6.31 6.17 -11.25
C GLN A 259 -5.53 4.87 -11.53
N THR A 260 -4.61 4.47 -10.66
CA THR A 260 -3.83 3.25 -10.79
C THR A 260 -4.58 2.03 -10.24
N TYR A 261 -5.40 2.25 -9.21
CA TYR A 261 -6.03 1.18 -8.43
C TYR A 261 -7.56 1.25 -8.44
N GLU A 262 -8.17 2.11 -7.63
CA GLU A 262 -9.60 2.09 -7.33
C GLU A 262 -10.46 2.37 -8.57
N ALA A 263 -10.04 3.26 -9.45
CA ALA A 263 -10.75 3.57 -10.69
C ALA A 263 -10.96 2.32 -11.57
N LYS A 264 -9.98 1.42 -11.60
CA LYS A 264 -10.08 0.17 -12.37
C LYS A 264 -11.05 -0.84 -11.76
N ALA A 265 -11.12 -0.87 -10.43
CA ALA A 265 -12.08 -1.74 -9.75
C ALA A 265 -13.50 -1.17 -9.85
N TRP A 266 -13.65 0.13 -9.78
CA TRP A 266 -14.92 0.82 -10.01
C TRP A 266 -15.44 0.60 -11.44
N ASP A 267 -14.59 0.79 -12.44
CA ASP A 267 -14.93 0.55 -13.85
C ASP A 267 -15.37 -0.89 -14.08
N TRP A 268 -14.62 -1.87 -13.54
CA TRP A 268 -15.01 -3.27 -13.61
C TRP A 268 -16.38 -3.50 -12.96
N MET A 269 -16.61 -2.96 -11.76
CA MET A 269 -17.87 -3.12 -11.04
C MET A 269 -19.06 -2.56 -11.82
N THR A 270 -18.94 -1.34 -12.33
CA THR A 270 -20.04 -0.67 -13.04
C THR A 270 -20.36 -1.30 -14.39
N LYS A 271 -19.40 -1.97 -15.03
CA LYS A 271 -19.61 -2.73 -16.26
C LYS A 271 -20.26 -4.10 -16.05
N ASN A 272 -20.01 -4.73 -14.91
CA ASN A 272 -20.37 -6.13 -14.68
C ASN A 272 -21.52 -6.32 -13.69
N LEU A 273 -21.79 -5.35 -12.84
CA LEU A 273 -22.83 -5.43 -11.81
C LEU A 273 -23.85 -4.30 -11.98
N LYS A 274 -25.13 -4.62 -11.87
CA LYS A 274 -26.17 -3.59 -11.86
C LYS A 274 -26.12 -2.77 -10.58
N PRO A 275 -26.41 -1.45 -10.63
CA PRO A 275 -26.52 -0.63 -9.44
C PRO A 275 -27.49 -1.23 -8.42
N SER A 276 -27.03 -1.40 -7.20
CA SER A 276 -27.78 -1.91 -6.07
C SER A 276 -27.11 -1.51 -4.77
N LYS A 277 -27.90 -1.07 -3.79
CA LYS A 277 -27.41 -0.80 -2.42
C LYS A 277 -26.85 -2.05 -1.73
N LYS A 278 -27.16 -3.23 -2.23
CA LYS A 278 -26.62 -4.51 -1.75
C LYS A 278 -25.22 -4.81 -2.30
N VAL A 279 -24.72 -4.01 -3.25
CA VAL A 279 -23.35 -4.06 -3.77
C VAL A 279 -22.55 -2.96 -3.12
N LEU A 280 -21.50 -3.34 -2.40
CA LEU A 280 -20.60 -2.44 -1.71
C LEU A 280 -19.27 -2.37 -2.43
N PHE A 281 -18.89 -1.16 -2.82
CA PHE A 281 -17.53 -0.86 -3.27
C PHE A 281 -16.66 -0.51 -2.06
N TRP A 282 -15.53 -1.19 -1.92
CA TRP A 282 -14.55 -0.87 -0.89
C TRP A 282 -13.51 0.08 -1.45
N ASP A 283 -13.68 1.37 -1.18
CA ASP A 283 -12.72 2.39 -1.56
C ASP A 283 -11.60 2.44 -0.52
N VAL A 284 -10.46 1.82 -0.86
CA VAL A 284 -9.28 1.80 0.02
C VAL A 284 -8.65 3.18 0.13
N GLY A 285 -8.86 3.99 -0.90
CA GLY A 285 -8.49 5.38 -1.00
C GLY A 285 -6.99 5.63 -0.94
N ILE A 286 -6.48 6.00 -2.09
CA ILE A 286 -5.19 6.64 -2.19
C ILE A 286 -5.44 7.90 -2.99
N LYS A 287 -5.56 9.01 -2.32
CA LYS A 287 -5.74 10.30 -2.97
C LYS A 287 -4.53 10.59 -3.85
N GLU A 288 -4.75 10.90 -5.13
CA GLU A 288 -3.70 11.50 -5.94
C GLU A 288 -3.30 12.83 -5.30
N TYR A 289 -2.02 12.99 -5.04
CA TYR A 289 -1.47 14.23 -4.52
C TYR A 289 -1.14 15.16 -5.68
N ASP A 290 -1.27 16.47 -5.43
CA ASP A 290 -0.93 17.49 -6.40
C ASP A 290 0.53 17.35 -6.86
N LEU A 291 0.76 17.64 -8.14
CA LEU A 291 2.08 17.64 -8.76
C LEU A 291 3.02 18.69 -8.14
N ASP A 292 2.47 19.68 -7.43
CA ASP A 292 3.23 20.72 -6.68
C ASP A 292 4.14 20.13 -5.57
N TYR A 293 3.89 18.88 -5.17
CA TYR A 293 4.77 18.18 -4.22
C TYR A 293 5.99 17.54 -4.85
N ILE A 294 6.16 17.61 -6.18
CA ILE A 294 7.28 16.99 -6.86
C ILE A 294 8.54 17.82 -6.64
N GLU A 295 9.53 17.16 -6.04
CA GLU A 295 10.89 17.68 -5.90
C GLU A 295 11.90 16.68 -6.48
N PRO A 296 13.08 17.14 -6.89
CA PRO A 296 14.16 16.23 -7.27
C PRO A 296 14.47 15.24 -6.15
N ILE A 297 14.48 13.95 -6.45
CA ILE A 297 14.79 12.93 -5.45
C ILE A 297 16.29 12.93 -5.19
N LYS A 298 16.65 13.11 -3.94
CA LYS A 298 18.01 12.91 -3.46
C LYS A 298 18.20 11.41 -3.20
N TRP A 299 18.78 10.73 -4.19
CA TRP A 299 19.06 9.31 -4.08
C TRP A 299 20.16 9.02 -3.06
N HIS A 300 19.93 8.06 -2.19
CA HIS A 300 20.93 7.48 -1.33
C HIS A 300 21.35 6.13 -1.92
N LYS A 301 22.65 5.88 -2.02
CA LYS A 301 23.20 4.57 -2.37
C LYS A 301 23.39 3.78 -1.09
N SER A 302 22.95 2.53 -1.06
CA SER A 302 23.32 1.59 0.00
C SER A 302 24.82 1.27 -0.13
N GLU A 303 25.48 0.96 1.00
CA GLU A 303 26.87 0.46 0.95
C GLU A 303 27.01 -0.75 0.05
N HIS A 304 25.99 -1.56 -0.04
CA HIS A 304 25.94 -2.74 -0.90
C HIS A 304 25.93 -2.38 -2.39
N GLU A 305 25.17 -1.35 -2.81
CA GLU A 305 25.23 -0.86 -4.21
C GLU A 305 26.62 -0.31 -4.56
N MET A 306 27.28 0.33 -3.61
CA MET A 306 28.66 0.77 -3.80
C MET A 306 29.64 -0.40 -3.94
N ILE A 307 29.39 -1.53 -3.23
CA ILE A 307 30.18 -2.75 -3.33
C ILE A 307 29.93 -3.42 -4.69
N ILE A 308 28.67 -3.57 -5.09
CA ILE A 308 28.31 -4.14 -6.40
C ILE A 308 28.87 -3.29 -7.54
N ASP A 309 28.74 -1.98 -7.49
CA ASP A 309 29.33 -1.06 -8.49
C ASP A 309 30.86 -1.22 -8.57
N ARG A 310 31.54 -1.40 -7.44
CA ARG A 310 32.98 -1.65 -7.40
C ARG A 310 33.34 -3.02 -8.01
N GLU A 311 32.59 -4.07 -7.69
CA GLU A 311 32.81 -5.40 -8.24
C GLU A 311 32.51 -5.47 -9.74
N LEU A 312 31.44 -4.82 -10.21
CA LEU A 312 31.12 -4.71 -11.63
C LEU A 312 32.20 -3.91 -12.40
N ARG A 313 32.68 -2.83 -11.81
CA ARG A 313 33.80 -2.07 -12.40
C ARG A 313 35.07 -2.92 -12.48
N ARG A 314 35.43 -3.64 -11.40
CA ARG A 314 36.60 -4.55 -11.41
C ARG A 314 36.45 -5.66 -12.44
N LYS A 315 35.26 -6.28 -12.57
CA LYS A 315 34.99 -7.29 -13.60
C LYS A 315 35.10 -6.71 -15.03
N ASN A 316 34.56 -5.51 -15.25
CA ASN A 316 34.65 -4.85 -16.56
C ASN A 316 36.07 -4.38 -16.89
N GLU A 317 36.88 -4.05 -15.89
CA GLU A 317 38.31 -3.73 -16.07
C GLU A 317 39.13 -5.00 -16.34
N GLN A 318 38.85 -6.12 -15.66
CA GLN A 318 39.48 -7.42 -15.93
C GLN A 318 39.17 -7.93 -17.36
N VAL A 319 37.88 -7.85 -17.77
CA VAL A 319 37.50 -8.25 -19.15
C VAL A 319 38.17 -7.39 -20.19
N LYS A 320 38.46 -6.10 -19.91
CA LYS A 320 39.24 -5.26 -20.82
C LYS A 320 40.73 -5.65 -20.87
N HIS A 321 41.29 -6.20 -19.79
CA HIS A 321 42.68 -6.68 -19.76
C HIS A 321 42.86 -8.06 -20.37
N ASP A 322 41.81 -8.88 -20.44
CA ASP A 322 41.88 -10.20 -21.08
C ASP A 322 41.64 -10.16 -22.60
N PHE A 323 41.30 -8.99 -23.16
CA PHE A 323 41.09 -8.77 -24.60
C PHE A 323 42.14 -7.87 -25.24
N PHE A 324 43.23 -7.52 -24.54
CA PHE A 324 44.43 -6.87 -25.07
C PHE A 324 45.68 -7.63 -24.62
#